data_f0a56a05b4626bfca66698f00da590bf
#
_entry.id   f0a56a05b4626bfca66698f00da590bf
#
_cell.length_a   1.000
_cell.length_b   1.000
_cell.length_c   1.000
_cell.angle_alpha   90.00
_cell.angle_beta   90.00
_cell.angle_gamma   90.00
#
_symmetry.space_group_name_H-M   'P 1'
#
loop_
_entity.id
_entity.type
_entity.pdbx_description
1 polymer ?
#
loop_
_entity_poly.entity_id
_entity_poly.type
_entity_poly.pdbx_seq_one_letter_code
_entity_poly.pdbx_strand_id
1 'polypeptide(L)'
;MKKCLVIVDMQNAFMNQYTEHLPHKTAKFIERSSFDSIIATRYCNTPETACYKLGNWKDCMSGTFDAEIVSVIKPFAQHIFDKTTCSGFTKEFRKYIQNEGFDKLFFCGVNTDCCVLATVLACYDAVQDCVVISDLCASTLGEEKHNHALDLLRDNITSDRVLNSFEII
;
A
#
# COMPACT_ATOMS: atom_id res chain seq x y z
N MET A 1 8.51 19.59 -6.91
CA MET A 1 8.28 18.14 -7.03
C MET A 1 7.06 17.79 -6.19
N LYS A 2 5.96 17.37 -6.85
CA LYS A 2 4.69 17.02 -6.21
C LYS A 2 4.72 15.55 -5.76
N LYS A 3 4.56 15.31 -4.46
CA LYS A 3 4.74 13.99 -3.82
C LYS A 3 3.40 13.44 -3.33
N CYS A 4 3.14 12.17 -3.58
CA CYS A 4 1.98 11.46 -3.03
C CYS A 4 2.43 10.28 -2.17
N LEU A 5 1.87 10.15 -0.96
CA LEU A 5 1.98 8.94 -0.16
C LEU A 5 0.81 8.02 -0.45
N VAL A 6 1.10 6.80 -0.82
CA VAL A 6 0.14 5.72 -1.09
C VAL A 6 0.20 4.71 0.03
N ILE A 7 -0.84 4.64 0.84
CA ILE A 7 -0.97 3.69 1.95
C ILE A 7 -1.73 2.48 1.44
N VAL A 8 -1.03 1.36 1.26
CA VAL A 8 -1.60 0.15 0.67
C VAL A 8 -2.25 -0.70 1.76
N ASP A 9 -3.57 -0.87 1.67
CA ASP A 9 -4.38 -1.85 2.39
C ASP A 9 -4.13 -1.96 3.91
N MET A 10 -3.87 -0.86 4.61
CA MET A 10 -3.81 -0.88 6.08
C MET A 10 -5.22 -1.02 6.66
N GLN A 11 -5.79 -2.23 6.52
CA GLN A 11 -7.15 -2.61 6.91
C GLN A 11 -7.15 -3.50 8.15
N ASN A 12 -8.27 -3.54 8.87
CA ASN A 12 -8.40 -4.35 10.09
C ASN A 12 -8.12 -5.83 9.85
N ALA A 13 -8.55 -6.39 8.70
CA ALA A 13 -8.30 -7.78 8.31
C ALA A 13 -6.81 -8.16 8.25
N PHE A 14 -5.94 -7.19 8.01
CA PHE A 14 -4.50 -7.42 7.82
C PHE A 14 -3.66 -7.06 9.05
N MET A 15 -4.31 -6.79 10.18
CA MET A 15 -3.60 -6.50 11.43
C MET A 15 -3.41 -7.77 12.24
N ASN A 16 -2.15 -8.15 12.43
CA ASN A 16 -1.73 -9.27 13.27
C ASN A 16 -0.40 -8.95 13.95
N GLN A 17 0.19 -9.90 14.66
CA GLN A 17 1.44 -9.74 15.41
C GLN A 17 2.62 -9.17 14.57
N TYR A 18 2.59 -9.30 13.24
CA TYR A 18 3.65 -8.82 12.34
C TYR A 18 3.36 -7.43 11.76
N THR A 19 2.11 -6.99 11.77
CA THR A 19 1.66 -5.79 11.05
C THR A 19 1.00 -4.74 11.94
N GLU A 20 0.52 -5.10 13.13
CA GLU A 20 -0.24 -4.23 14.05
C GLU A 20 0.51 -2.97 14.51
N HIS A 21 1.85 -2.98 14.44
CA HIS A 21 2.68 -1.83 14.78
C HIS A 21 2.72 -0.76 13.68
N LEU A 22 2.44 -1.13 12.43
CA LEU A 22 2.58 -0.24 11.27
C LEU A 22 1.69 1.00 11.29
N PRO A 23 0.39 0.91 11.63
CA PRO A 23 -0.48 2.09 11.58
C PRO A 23 0.04 3.25 12.42
N HIS A 24 0.46 2.98 13.65
CA HIS A 24 1.00 4.01 14.54
C HIS A 24 2.36 4.53 14.06
N LYS A 25 3.21 3.67 13.51
CA LYS A 25 4.50 4.07 12.94
C LYS A 25 4.29 4.96 11.72
N THR A 26 3.36 4.59 10.84
CA THR A 26 3.00 5.36 9.65
C THR A 26 2.39 6.72 10.01
N ALA A 27 1.48 6.78 10.98
CA ALA A 27 0.90 8.04 11.46
C ALA A 27 2.00 9.01 11.94
N LYS A 28 2.92 8.54 12.79
CA LYS A 28 4.06 9.34 13.26
C LYS A 28 4.98 9.82 12.13
N PHE A 29 5.15 9.01 11.09
CA PHE A 29 5.93 9.41 9.91
C PHE A 29 5.19 10.51 9.15
N ILE A 30 3.88 10.37 8.91
CA ILE A 30 3.05 11.37 8.23
C ILE A 30 3.13 12.73 8.93
N GLU A 31 3.04 12.75 10.25
CA GLU A 31 3.08 13.98 11.06
C GLU A 31 4.41 14.76 10.94
N ARG A 32 5.49 14.09 10.51
CA ARG A 32 6.83 14.66 10.38
C ARG A 32 7.27 14.88 8.93
N SER A 33 6.45 14.43 7.99
CA SER A 33 6.73 14.50 6.56
C SER A 33 5.82 15.52 5.86
N SER A 34 6.19 15.92 4.65
CA SER A 34 5.35 16.78 3.83
C SER A 34 5.07 16.11 2.50
N PHE A 35 3.83 15.62 2.35
CA PHE A 35 3.28 15.11 1.11
C PHE A 35 2.19 16.06 0.60
N ASP A 36 2.13 16.27 -0.72
CA ASP A 36 1.08 17.09 -1.33
C ASP A 36 -0.28 16.37 -1.30
N SER A 37 -0.25 15.04 -1.28
CA SER A 37 -1.43 14.21 -1.09
C SER A 37 -1.09 12.90 -0.36
N ILE A 38 -2.06 12.40 0.41
CA ILE A 38 -2.01 11.10 1.07
C ILE A 38 -3.27 10.34 0.68
N ILE A 39 -3.11 9.19 0.07
CA ILE A 39 -4.19 8.34 -0.38
C ILE A 39 -4.04 6.91 0.16
N ALA A 40 -5.12 6.17 0.20
CA ALA A 40 -5.09 4.76 0.59
C ALA A 40 -5.72 3.89 -0.49
N THR A 41 -5.27 2.65 -0.60
CA THR A 41 -6.03 1.59 -1.26
C THR A 41 -6.73 0.74 -0.22
N ARG A 42 -7.86 0.15 -0.60
CA ARG A 42 -8.66 -0.73 0.25
C ARG A 42 -9.11 -1.94 -0.57
N TYR A 43 -8.64 -3.13 -0.17
CA TYR A 43 -9.11 -4.37 -0.78
C TYR A 43 -10.54 -4.66 -0.31
N CYS A 44 -11.44 -4.84 -1.26
CA CYS A 44 -12.84 -5.18 -1.02
C CYS A 44 -13.15 -6.52 -1.68
N ASN A 45 -13.19 -7.58 -0.87
CA ASN A 45 -13.56 -8.90 -1.35
C ASN A 45 -15.03 -8.95 -1.75
N THR A 46 -15.32 -9.73 -2.78
CA THR A 46 -16.68 -10.02 -3.24
C THR A 46 -16.73 -11.46 -3.74
N PRO A 47 -17.93 -12.06 -3.90
CA PRO A 47 -18.06 -13.39 -4.48
C PRO A 47 -17.45 -13.55 -5.88
N GLU A 48 -17.15 -12.42 -6.55
CA GLU A 48 -16.59 -12.42 -7.91
C GLU A 48 -15.06 -12.37 -7.96
N THR A 49 -14.41 -12.07 -6.85
CA THR A 49 -12.93 -11.95 -6.78
C THR A 49 -12.23 -13.30 -6.89
N ALA A 50 -10.98 -13.27 -7.36
CA ALA A 50 -10.13 -14.47 -7.43
C ALA A 50 -9.86 -15.04 -6.02
N CYS A 51 -9.64 -14.18 -5.02
CA CYS A 51 -9.42 -14.62 -3.64
C CYS A 51 -10.62 -15.40 -3.11
N TYR A 52 -11.84 -14.97 -3.41
CA TYR A 52 -13.06 -15.67 -3.01
C TYR A 52 -13.27 -16.98 -3.79
N LYS A 53 -13.22 -16.90 -5.14
CA LYS A 53 -13.56 -18.04 -6.01
C LYS A 53 -12.49 -19.13 -6.07
N LEU A 54 -11.23 -18.70 -6.15
CA LEU A 54 -10.10 -19.63 -6.36
C LEU A 54 -9.32 -19.88 -5.08
N GLY A 55 -9.15 -18.85 -4.25
CA GLY A 55 -8.42 -18.93 -3.00
C GLY A 55 -9.28 -19.40 -1.81
N ASN A 56 -10.61 -19.48 -1.97
CA ASN A 56 -11.57 -19.77 -0.90
C ASN A 56 -11.41 -18.86 0.35
N TRP A 57 -10.86 -17.66 0.15
CA TRP A 57 -10.71 -16.66 1.21
C TRP A 57 -11.94 -15.75 1.21
N LYS A 58 -12.64 -15.70 2.34
CA LYS A 58 -13.95 -15.05 2.46
C LYS A 58 -13.97 -13.85 3.40
N ASP A 59 -12.81 -13.49 3.95
CA ASP A 59 -12.68 -12.32 4.79
C ASP A 59 -12.57 -11.04 3.95
N CYS A 60 -12.56 -9.90 4.59
CA CYS A 60 -12.41 -8.59 3.96
C CYS A 60 -13.53 -8.26 2.95
N MET A 61 -14.74 -8.76 3.22
CA MET A 61 -15.91 -8.50 2.35
C MET A 61 -16.26 -7.01 2.37
N SER A 62 -16.65 -6.51 1.21
CA SER A 62 -17.07 -5.11 1.07
C SER A 62 -18.14 -4.72 2.10
N GLY A 63 -17.91 -3.63 2.82
CA GLY A 63 -18.84 -3.11 3.84
C GLY A 63 -18.70 -3.74 5.23
N THR A 64 -17.76 -4.65 5.45
CA THR A 64 -17.50 -5.25 6.76
C THR A 64 -16.42 -4.50 7.53
N PHE A 65 -16.38 -4.66 8.85
CA PHE A 65 -15.38 -4.02 9.71
C PHE A 65 -13.94 -4.40 9.35
N ASP A 66 -13.70 -5.65 9.02
CA ASP A 66 -12.39 -6.15 8.62
C ASP A 66 -11.89 -5.53 7.30
N ALA A 67 -12.79 -5.15 6.39
CA ALA A 67 -12.45 -4.41 5.17
C ALA A 67 -12.14 -2.92 5.41
N GLU A 68 -12.50 -2.34 6.56
CA GLU A 68 -12.25 -0.93 6.83
C GLU A 68 -10.75 -0.63 7.05
N ILE A 69 -10.30 0.53 6.55
CA ILE A 69 -8.99 1.08 6.90
C ILE A 69 -8.93 1.31 8.41
N VAL A 70 -7.82 0.92 9.04
CA VAL A 70 -7.62 1.09 10.49
C VAL A 70 -7.83 2.54 10.91
N SER A 71 -8.48 2.73 12.06
CA SER A 71 -8.94 4.04 12.54
C SER A 71 -7.82 5.09 12.67
N VAL A 72 -6.59 4.66 12.99
CA VAL A 72 -5.40 5.52 13.12
C VAL A 72 -4.98 6.12 11.77
N ILE A 73 -5.18 5.41 10.67
CA ILE A 73 -4.76 5.83 9.32
C ILE A 73 -5.87 6.57 8.58
N LYS A 74 -7.12 6.17 8.81
CA LYS A 74 -8.28 6.69 8.08
C LYS A 74 -8.34 8.24 8.00
N PRO A 75 -8.02 9.02 9.06
CA PRO A 75 -8.07 10.49 9.02
C PRO A 75 -7.04 11.14 8.09
N PHE A 76 -5.95 10.47 7.77
CA PHE A 76 -4.91 11.01 6.89
C PHE A 76 -5.22 10.78 5.41
N ALA A 77 -6.02 9.76 5.08
CA ALA A 77 -6.33 9.42 3.69
C ALA A 77 -7.34 10.39 3.09
N GLN A 78 -6.90 11.25 2.18
CA GLN A 78 -7.75 12.20 1.45
C GLN A 78 -8.66 11.48 0.44
N HIS A 79 -8.17 10.37 -0.14
CA HIS A 79 -8.93 9.47 -0.99
C HIS A 79 -8.66 8.02 -0.63
N ILE A 80 -9.69 7.19 -0.67
CA ILE A 80 -9.60 5.74 -0.51
C ILE A 80 -10.06 5.10 -1.81
N PHE A 81 -9.17 4.36 -2.46
CA PHE A 81 -9.44 3.64 -3.71
C PHE A 81 -9.75 2.18 -3.41
N ASP A 82 -10.99 1.78 -3.63
CA ASP A 82 -11.40 0.38 -3.51
C ASP A 82 -10.85 -0.44 -4.67
N LYS A 83 -10.41 -1.64 -4.36
CA LYS A 83 -9.90 -2.59 -5.35
C LYS A 83 -10.34 -4.01 -5.02
N THR A 84 -10.42 -4.85 -6.05
CA THR A 84 -10.78 -6.27 -5.98
C THR A 84 -9.63 -7.17 -6.46
N THR A 85 -8.46 -6.59 -6.67
CA THR A 85 -7.23 -7.25 -7.15
C THR A 85 -6.07 -7.01 -6.20
N CYS A 86 -4.99 -7.79 -6.31
CA CYS A 86 -3.78 -7.55 -5.52
C CYS A 86 -3.21 -6.16 -5.80
N SER A 87 -3.08 -5.79 -7.08
CA SER A 87 -2.65 -4.44 -7.43
C SER A 87 -3.72 -3.40 -7.12
N GLY A 88 -3.30 -2.31 -6.45
CA GLY A 88 -4.11 -1.11 -6.25
C GLY A 88 -4.07 -0.13 -7.43
N PHE A 89 -3.26 -0.41 -8.45
CA PHE A 89 -3.12 0.45 -9.63
C PHE A 89 -4.32 0.28 -10.59
N THR A 90 -5.52 0.52 -10.05
CA THR A 90 -6.78 0.46 -10.78
C THR A 90 -6.90 1.59 -11.79
N LYS A 91 -7.91 1.52 -12.67
CA LYS A 91 -8.20 2.57 -13.64
C LYS A 91 -8.48 3.92 -12.95
N GLU A 92 -9.23 3.90 -11.86
CA GLU A 92 -9.60 5.08 -11.07
C GLU A 92 -8.36 5.70 -10.41
N PHE A 93 -7.53 4.88 -9.77
CA PHE A 93 -6.28 5.33 -9.16
C PHE A 93 -5.32 5.92 -10.20
N ARG A 94 -5.14 5.23 -11.34
CA ARG A 94 -4.31 5.71 -12.46
C ARG A 94 -4.78 7.08 -12.96
N LYS A 95 -6.10 7.22 -13.18
CA LYS A 95 -6.69 8.49 -13.62
C LYS A 95 -6.45 9.61 -12.60
N TYR A 96 -6.57 9.30 -11.32
CA TYR A 96 -6.32 10.26 -10.24
C TYR A 96 -4.88 10.77 -10.26
N ILE A 97 -3.88 9.88 -10.26
CA ILE A 97 -2.47 10.30 -10.26
C ILE A 97 -2.09 11.08 -11.51
N GLN A 98 -2.66 10.74 -12.68
CA GLN A 98 -2.44 11.48 -13.92
C GLN A 98 -3.04 12.88 -13.87
N ASN A 99 -4.26 13.02 -13.34
CA ASN A 99 -4.92 14.33 -13.23
C ASN A 99 -4.22 15.25 -12.22
N GLU A 100 -3.74 14.68 -11.11
CA GLU A 100 -3.02 15.43 -10.09
C GLU A 100 -1.58 15.78 -10.51
N GLY A 101 -0.99 15.03 -11.43
CA GLY A 101 0.35 15.29 -11.93
C GLY A 101 1.43 15.15 -10.87
N PHE A 102 1.39 14.05 -10.09
CA PHE A 102 2.44 13.77 -9.12
C PHE A 102 3.75 13.40 -9.83
N ASP A 103 4.84 13.99 -9.37
CA ASP A 103 6.18 13.68 -9.85
C ASP A 103 6.70 12.36 -9.25
N LYS A 104 6.31 12.04 -8.00
CA LYS A 104 6.80 10.88 -7.28
C LYS A 104 5.73 10.28 -6.35
N LEU A 105 5.62 8.95 -6.37
CA LEU A 105 4.74 8.17 -5.50
C LEU A 105 5.57 7.42 -4.45
N PHE A 106 5.20 7.55 -3.19
CA PHE A 106 5.81 6.84 -2.06
C PHE A 106 4.81 5.80 -1.56
N PHE A 107 5.27 4.56 -1.40
CA PHE A 107 4.42 3.44 -1.01
C PHE A 107 4.77 2.91 0.36
N CYS A 108 3.76 2.69 1.18
CA CYS A 108 3.83 1.97 2.46
C CYS A 108 2.61 1.08 2.64
N GLY A 109 2.61 0.18 3.59
CA GLY A 109 1.44 -0.63 3.93
C GLY A 109 1.65 -2.13 3.89
N VAL A 110 0.58 -2.88 3.63
CA VAL A 110 0.51 -4.35 3.68
C VAL A 110 -0.20 -4.94 2.46
N ASN A 111 0.09 -6.16 2.05
CA ASN A 111 1.26 -6.96 2.43
C ASN A 111 2.41 -6.66 1.47
N THR A 112 3.63 -6.55 1.98
CA THR A 112 4.80 -6.25 1.15
C THR A 112 4.94 -7.24 0.01
N ASP A 113 4.72 -8.52 0.29
CA ASP A 113 4.86 -9.66 -0.63
C ASP A 113 3.65 -9.90 -1.55
N CYS A 114 2.62 -9.05 -1.45
CA CYS A 114 1.40 -9.18 -2.26
C CYS A 114 0.94 -7.82 -2.80
N CYS A 115 0.11 -7.10 -2.04
CA CYS A 115 -0.55 -5.88 -2.52
C CYS A 115 0.43 -4.72 -2.77
N VAL A 116 1.42 -4.54 -1.90
CA VAL A 116 2.47 -3.52 -2.09
C VAL A 116 3.28 -3.84 -3.34
N LEU A 117 3.86 -5.05 -3.41
CA LEU A 117 4.66 -5.51 -4.55
C LEU A 117 3.89 -5.34 -5.87
N ALA A 118 2.68 -5.89 -5.96
CA ALA A 118 1.86 -5.84 -7.17
C ALA A 118 1.50 -4.40 -7.58
N THR A 119 1.22 -3.53 -6.62
CA THR A 119 0.86 -2.13 -6.90
C THR A 119 2.07 -1.34 -7.39
N VAL A 120 3.21 -1.49 -6.71
CA VAL A 120 4.45 -0.78 -7.06
C VAL A 120 4.93 -1.19 -8.45
N LEU A 121 4.98 -2.49 -8.76
CA LEU A 121 5.40 -2.96 -10.08
C LEU A 121 4.47 -2.45 -11.19
N ALA A 122 3.15 -2.48 -10.97
CA ALA A 122 2.20 -1.96 -11.95
C ALA A 122 2.33 -0.44 -12.17
N CYS A 123 2.67 0.32 -11.12
CA CYS A 123 2.94 1.76 -11.24
C CYS A 123 4.26 2.01 -11.98
N TYR A 124 5.30 1.26 -11.65
CA TYR A 124 6.61 1.35 -12.29
C TYR A 124 6.56 1.03 -13.78
N ASP A 125 5.85 -0.03 -14.15
CA ASP A 125 5.60 -0.40 -15.57
C ASP A 125 4.85 0.71 -16.34
N ALA A 126 4.06 1.50 -15.64
CA ALA A 126 3.38 2.67 -16.21
C ALA A 126 4.23 3.95 -16.19
N VAL A 127 5.54 3.81 -15.97
CA VAL A 127 6.54 4.90 -15.96
C VAL A 127 6.28 5.95 -14.86
N GLN A 128 5.72 5.52 -13.71
CA GLN A 128 5.62 6.36 -12.53
C GLN A 128 6.92 6.26 -11.72
N ASP A 129 7.40 7.39 -11.20
CA ASP A 129 8.52 7.40 -10.27
C ASP A 129 8.06 6.89 -8.89
N CYS A 130 8.40 5.64 -8.56
CA CYS A 130 7.95 4.92 -7.36
C CYS A 130 9.08 4.78 -6.34
N VAL A 131 8.77 5.01 -5.08
CA VAL A 131 9.65 4.74 -3.93
C VAL A 131 8.88 3.91 -2.91
N VAL A 132 9.48 2.84 -2.40
CA VAL A 132 8.92 2.02 -1.31
C VAL A 132 9.57 2.44 0.00
N ILE A 133 8.76 2.71 1.01
CA ILE A 133 9.22 3.01 2.37
C ILE A 133 9.29 1.69 3.14
N SER A 134 10.45 1.06 3.11
CA SER A 134 10.65 -0.33 3.53
C SER A 134 10.21 -0.61 4.97
N ASP A 135 10.57 0.26 5.91
CA ASP A 135 10.25 0.12 7.32
C ASP A 135 8.82 0.56 7.70
N LEU A 136 8.04 1.04 6.73
CA LEU A 136 6.60 1.28 6.81
C LEU A 136 5.79 0.27 6.00
N CYS A 137 6.41 -0.84 5.60
CA CYS A 137 5.76 -2.00 5.01
C CYS A 137 5.93 -3.23 5.92
N ALA A 138 5.03 -4.19 5.83
CA ALA A 138 5.17 -5.51 6.46
C ALA A 138 4.32 -6.56 5.74
N SER A 139 4.56 -7.84 6.05
CA SER A 139 3.74 -8.95 5.59
C SER A 139 3.02 -9.62 6.77
N THR A 140 1.75 -9.94 6.60
CA THR A 140 0.99 -10.77 7.56
C THR A 140 1.55 -12.19 7.70
N LEU A 141 2.41 -12.61 6.76
CA LEU A 141 3.09 -13.89 6.76
C LEU A 141 4.46 -13.85 7.46
N GLY A 142 4.85 -12.69 8.01
CA GLY A 142 6.06 -12.53 8.81
C GLY A 142 7.21 -11.85 8.08
N GLU A 143 8.30 -11.66 8.85
CA GLU A 143 9.46 -10.88 8.43
C GLU A 143 10.22 -11.50 7.24
N GLU A 144 10.32 -12.82 7.17
CA GLU A 144 10.98 -13.52 6.06
C GLU A 144 10.31 -13.19 4.72
N LYS A 145 8.98 -13.23 4.66
CA LYS A 145 8.23 -12.87 3.45
C LYS A 145 8.36 -11.40 3.09
N HIS A 146 8.33 -10.54 4.11
CA HIS A 146 8.57 -9.11 3.94
C HIS A 146 9.94 -8.85 3.31
N ASN A 147 11.02 -9.44 3.85
CA ASN A 147 12.38 -9.23 3.37
C ASN A 147 12.57 -9.76 1.94
N HIS A 148 12.07 -10.95 1.62
CA HIS A 148 12.09 -11.49 0.24
C HIS A 148 11.38 -10.55 -0.75
N ALA A 149 10.26 -9.95 -0.36
CA ALA A 149 9.55 -9.01 -1.22
C ALA A 149 10.33 -7.70 -1.41
N LEU A 150 11.02 -7.21 -0.38
CA LEU A 150 11.90 -6.04 -0.51
C LEU A 150 13.07 -6.31 -1.44
N ASP A 151 13.64 -7.52 -1.40
CA ASP A 151 14.72 -7.91 -2.32
C ASP A 151 14.20 -7.95 -3.77
N LEU A 152 13.03 -8.55 -4.01
CA LEU A 152 12.37 -8.51 -5.33
C LEU A 152 12.12 -7.07 -5.81
N LEU A 153 11.68 -6.18 -4.92
CA LEU A 153 11.49 -4.77 -5.27
C LEU A 153 12.82 -4.10 -5.65
N ARG A 154 13.89 -4.31 -4.88
CA ARG A 154 15.23 -3.78 -5.20
C ARG A 154 15.74 -4.25 -6.56
N ASP A 155 15.49 -5.51 -6.89
CA ASP A 155 15.91 -6.09 -8.16
C ASP A 155 15.13 -5.53 -9.35
N ASN A 156 13.83 -5.20 -9.17
CA ASN A 156 12.94 -4.78 -10.25
C ASN A 156 12.85 -3.27 -10.44
N ILE A 157 12.85 -2.49 -9.34
CA ILE A 157 12.71 -1.02 -9.40
C ILE A 157 13.95 -0.26 -8.95
N THR A 158 15.07 -0.95 -8.76
CA THR A 158 16.37 -0.50 -8.27
C THR A 158 16.43 -0.22 -6.75
N SER A 159 17.62 -0.42 -6.17
CA SER A 159 17.84 -0.35 -4.72
C SER A 159 17.65 1.06 -4.14
N ASP A 160 17.96 2.09 -4.91
CA ASP A 160 17.77 3.50 -4.53
C ASP A 160 16.31 3.95 -4.44
N ARG A 161 15.37 3.06 -4.79
CA ARG A 161 13.92 3.26 -4.68
C ARG A 161 13.28 2.49 -3.53
N VAL A 162 14.05 1.75 -2.75
CA VAL A 162 13.59 1.02 -1.56
C VAL A 162 14.31 1.60 -0.35
N LEU A 163 13.73 2.61 0.26
CA LEU A 163 14.35 3.47 1.27
C LEU A 163 13.70 3.27 2.65
N ASN A 164 14.42 3.62 3.70
CA ASN A 164 13.83 3.75 5.03
C ASN A 164 13.17 5.12 5.21
N SER A 165 12.22 5.21 6.12
CA SER A 165 11.47 6.45 6.40
C SER A 165 12.38 7.62 6.79
N PHE A 166 13.49 7.38 7.49
CA PHE A 166 14.44 8.42 7.87
C PHE A 166 15.25 9.00 6.70
N GLU A 167 15.29 8.31 5.56
CA GLU A 167 15.95 8.79 4.34
C GLU A 167 15.05 9.73 3.50
N ILE A 168 13.77 9.87 3.89
CA ILE A 168 12.75 10.62 3.15
C ILE A 168 12.39 11.94 3.83
N ILE A 169 12.60 12.05 5.14
CA ILE A 169 12.29 13.23 5.98
C ILE A 169 13.42 14.27 5.90
#